data_49eaff47bcddc062e91768713146692d
#
_entry.id   49eaff47bcddc062e91768713146692d
#
_cell.length_a   1.000
_cell.length_b   1.000
_cell.length_c   1.000
_cell.angle_alpha   90.00
_cell.angle_beta   90.00
_cell.angle_gamma   90.00
#
_symmetry.space_group_name_H-M   'P 1'
#
loop_
_entity.id
_entity.type
_entity.pdbx_description
1 polymer ?
#
loop_
_entity_poly.entity_id
_entity_poly.type
_entity_poly.pdbx_seq_one_letter_code
_entity_poly.pdbx_strand_id
1 'polypeptide(L)'
;MIQSTQPLATTRAQLLERLAQTETFDLAIVGGGATGLGVAVDAAARGFKVVLLESLDFAKGTSSRATKLVHGGVRYLAQGNISLVREALHERTTLLHNAPHLAQPLAFVMPSYKLLDTPFYGIGLKMYDALAGKAGLGATEFLSSAKTVKYLPTVQQKGLKGGVKYWDGQFDDARLALALARTAAAKGALLINYCPAEKLIYENHQIAGLICRDAESGRNFTVRAKCVVNATGPWVDLFRQQDAEAQGKPVKPMVAPSQGVHVVVDREFLPTDHALLIPKTADGRVLFAVPWLGKVILGTTDTPRHDLAREPLPFPEELDFILGEAGKYLSRQPTLADVRSMWVGLRPLVKPQDDDGENTKKISREHTVMSSKTGLVTVTGGKWTTYRAMSEDVLAECFRIGRLPSRPAGVTVNLPLVGAPADGAVTHRMNQSQGLHSYGTDAAAVAALPGAQNWLVDGLCEAMVRFAARFEYARTVEDMLARRSRLLFLDARKAAEIAPRVAAILTEELGQDVHLNDFLALTRQYLPAQG
;
A
#
# COMPACT_ATOMS: atom_id res chain seq x y z
N MET A 1 1.13 -5.90 -28.18
CA MET A 1 1.60 -7.23 -27.72
C MET A 1 2.84 -6.98 -26.87
N ILE A 2 2.73 -7.12 -25.55
CA ILE A 2 3.90 -7.20 -24.67
C ILE A 2 4.39 -8.64 -24.83
N GLN A 3 5.44 -8.82 -25.64
CA GLN A 3 6.17 -10.07 -25.67
C GLN A 3 6.58 -10.41 -24.24
N SER A 4 6.59 -11.69 -23.89
CA SER A 4 7.11 -12.21 -22.63
C SER A 4 8.59 -11.84 -22.52
N THR A 5 8.86 -10.62 -22.12
CA THR A 5 10.21 -10.19 -21.78
C THR A 5 10.56 -10.85 -20.46
N GLN A 6 11.70 -11.52 -20.41
CA GLN A 6 12.23 -12.03 -19.16
C GLN A 6 12.23 -10.91 -18.11
N PRO A 7 11.93 -11.22 -16.83
CA PRO A 7 11.97 -10.24 -15.77
C PRO A 7 13.31 -9.53 -15.73
N LEU A 8 13.30 -8.20 -15.56
CA LEU A 8 14.52 -7.41 -15.45
C LEU A 8 15.25 -7.75 -14.16
N ALA A 9 16.52 -8.09 -14.26
CA ALA A 9 17.36 -8.33 -13.10
C ALA A 9 17.57 -7.03 -12.30
N THR A 10 17.61 -7.16 -10.96
CA THR A 10 17.78 -6.07 -10.00
C THR A 10 19.15 -6.13 -9.30
N THR A 11 20.19 -6.50 -10.05
CA THR A 11 21.55 -6.65 -9.53
C THR A 11 22.05 -5.32 -8.98
N ARG A 12 22.31 -5.26 -7.67
CA ARG A 12 22.68 -4.02 -6.97
C ARG A 12 23.85 -3.29 -7.58
N ALA A 13 24.93 -4.02 -7.90
CA ALA A 13 26.11 -3.45 -8.52
C ALA A 13 25.78 -2.68 -9.82
N GLN A 14 24.96 -3.28 -10.70
CA GLN A 14 24.53 -2.65 -11.95
C GLN A 14 23.66 -1.41 -11.72
N LEU A 15 22.77 -1.45 -10.72
CA LEU A 15 21.94 -0.30 -10.36
C LEU A 15 22.79 0.87 -9.85
N LEU A 16 23.77 0.60 -8.98
CA LEU A 16 24.67 1.62 -8.44
C LEU A 16 25.65 2.14 -9.50
N GLU A 17 26.12 1.29 -10.41
CA GLU A 17 26.94 1.71 -11.54
C GLU A 17 26.16 2.66 -12.47
N ARG A 18 24.93 2.31 -12.81
CA ARG A 18 24.05 3.17 -13.61
C ARG A 18 23.77 4.50 -12.89
N LEU A 19 23.62 4.49 -11.56
CA LEU A 19 23.47 5.71 -10.76
C LEU A 19 24.70 6.61 -10.89
N ALA A 20 25.90 6.01 -10.78
CA ALA A 20 27.18 6.73 -10.84
C ALA A 20 27.49 7.30 -12.24
N GLN A 21 27.10 6.58 -13.30
CA GLN A 21 27.36 6.97 -14.69
C GLN A 21 26.35 7.97 -15.26
N THR A 22 25.20 8.17 -14.60
CA THR A 22 24.18 9.10 -15.10
C THR A 22 24.52 10.53 -14.68
N GLU A 23 24.92 11.37 -15.61
CA GLU A 23 25.27 12.77 -15.36
C GLU A 23 24.11 13.58 -14.77
N THR A 24 22.92 13.48 -15.36
CA THR A 24 21.74 14.22 -14.90
C THR A 24 20.46 13.45 -15.21
N PHE A 25 19.59 13.34 -14.22
CA PHE A 25 18.23 12.88 -14.36
C PHE A 25 17.28 14.05 -14.66
N ASP A 26 16.17 13.78 -15.34
CA ASP A 26 15.10 14.77 -15.43
C ASP A 26 14.39 14.89 -14.07
N LEU A 27 14.14 13.75 -13.41
CA LEU A 27 13.40 13.69 -12.16
C LEU A 27 14.07 12.75 -11.16
N ALA A 28 14.35 13.26 -9.95
CA ALA A 28 14.72 12.47 -8.80
C ALA A 28 13.55 12.41 -7.80
N ILE A 29 13.15 11.20 -7.43
CA ILE A 29 12.02 10.94 -6.51
C ILE A 29 12.59 10.35 -5.22
N VAL A 30 12.22 10.94 -4.08
CA VAL A 30 12.59 10.45 -2.76
C VAL A 30 11.37 9.81 -2.12
N GLY A 31 11.48 8.50 -1.84
CA GLY A 31 10.43 7.69 -1.23
C GLY A 31 9.80 6.69 -2.19
N GLY A 32 9.92 5.40 -1.85
CA GLY A 32 9.43 4.23 -2.60
C GLY A 32 8.07 3.70 -2.10
N GLY A 33 7.20 4.59 -1.62
CA GLY A 33 5.80 4.28 -1.33
C GLY A 33 4.90 4.38 -2.56
N ALA A 34 3.60 4.17 -2.38
CA ALA A 34 2.59 4.19 -3.45
C ALA A 34 2.70 5.44 -4.36
N THR A 35 2.83 6.61 -3.74
CA THR A 35 2.90 7.88 -4.46
C THR A 35 4.19 8.01 -5.26
N GLY A 36 5.36 7.79 -4.64
CA GLY A 36 6.65 7.91 -5.34
C GLY A 36 6.78 6.90 -6.48
N LEU A 37 6.35 5.65 -6.26
CA LEU A 37 6.33 4.62 -7.30
C LEU A 37 5.36 4.97 -8.44
N GLY A 38 4.19 5.52 -8.11
CA GLY A 38 3.24 6.00 -9.11
C GLY A 38 3.83 7.12 -9.98
N VAL A 39 4.49 8.12 -9.34
CA VAL A 39 5.20 9.21 -10.05
C VAL A 39 6.31 8.65 -10.93
N ALA A 40 7.07 7.64 -10.45
CA ALA A 40 8.12 7.01 -11.25
C ALA A 40 7.56 6.31 -12.50
N VAL A 41 6.42 5.60 -12.37
CA VAL A 41 5.74 4.96 -13.51
C VAL A 41 5.27 6.00 -14.51
N ASP A 42 4.57 7.04 -14.06
CA ASP A 42 3.99 8.05 -14.95
C ASP A 42 5.08 8.87 -15.65
N ALA A 43 6.09 9.33 -14.93
CA ALA A 43 7.22 10.07 -15.49
C ALA A 43 8.01 9.23 -16.51
N ALA A 44 8.32 7.97 -16.18
CA ALA A 44 9.04 7.08 -17.08
C ALA A 44 8.20 6.72 -18.32
N ALA A 45 6.89 6.49 -18.16
CA ALA A 45 5.97 6.26 -19.28
C ALA A 45 5.86 7.46 -20.22
N ARG A 46 6.01 8.69 -19.70
CA ARG A 46 6.14 9.91 -20.50
C ARG A 46 7.54 10.10 -21.08
N GLY A 47 8.50 9.18 -20.82
CA GLY A 47 9.85 9.20 -21.40
C GLY A 47 10.84 10.13 -20.69
N PHE A 48 10.60 10.53 -19.44
CA PHE A 48 11.59 11.22 -18.61
C PHE A 48 12.65 10.26 -18.09
N LYS A 49 13.87 10.75 -17.90
CA LYS A 49 14.96 10.03 -17.24
C LYS A 49 14.75 10.14 -15.71
N VAL A 50 14.31 9.07 -15.09
CA VAL A 50 13.85 9.05 -13.69
C VAL A 50 14.80 8.24 -12.83
N VAL A 51 15.10 8.75 -11.62
CA VAL A 51 15.66 7.97 -10.51
C VAL A 51 14.71 8.04 -9.32
N LEU A 52 14.48 6.90 -8.65
CA LEU A 52 13.76 6.81 -7.39
C LEU A 52 14.65 6.17 -6.34
N LEU A 53 14.76 6.84 -5.19
CA LEU A 53 15.56 6.40 -4.04
C LEU A 53 14.66 6.13 -2.85
N GLU A 54 14.80 4.93 -2.27
CA GLU A 54 14.09 4.52 -1.06
C GLU A 54 15.10 4.20 0.05
N SER A 55 14.85 4.73 1.23
CA SER A 55 15.75 4.58 2.39
C SER A 55 15.81 3.16 2.95
N LEU A 56 14.74 2.41 2.79
CA LEU A 56 14.58 1.02 3.22
C LEU A 56 14.11 0.18 2.03
N ASP A 57 13.20 -0.76 2.24
CA ASP A 57 12.56 -1.47 1.13
C ASP A 57 11.33 -0.72 0.60
N PHE A 58 11.00 -0.94 -0.67
CA PHE A 58 9.79 -0.38 -1.29
C PHE A 58 8.54 -0.75 -0.49
N ALA A 59 7.66 0.24 -0.29
CA ALA A 59 6.43 0.13 0.46
C ALA A 59 6.59 -0.25 1.95
N LYS A 60 7.78 -0.21 2.55
CA LYS A 60 7.97 -0.58 3.97
C LYS A 60 7.12 0.26 4.93
N GLY A 61 6.87 1.54 4.63
CA GLY A 61 6.01 2.42 5.42
C GLY A 61 4.52 2.12 5.24
N THR A 62 3.71 3.16 5.16
CA THR A 62 2.24 3.13 5.06
C THR A 62 1.73 2.24 3.93
N SER A 63 2.46 2.16 2.84
CA SER A 63 1.99 1.55 1.58
C SER A 63 1.85 0.03 1.62
N SER A 64 2.42 -0.69 2.60
CA SER A 64 2.16 -2.12 2.83
C SER A 64 1.26 -2.40 4.04
N ARG A 65 0.72 -1.36 4.67
CA ARG A 65 0.00 -1.42 5.95
C ARG A 65 -1.45 -0.91 5.84
N ALA A 66 -2.02 -0.92 4.62
CA ALA A 66 -3.39 -0.55 4.36
C ALA A 66 -4.38 -1.63 4.87
N THR A 67 -5.67 -1.31 4.87
CA THR A 67 -6.77 -2.27 5.13
C THR A 67 -6.96 -3.27 3.96
N LYS A 68 -6.11 -3.20 2.92
CA LYS A 68 -6.17 -4.01 1.69
C LYS A 68 -7.42 -3.76 0.84
N LEU A 69 -7.97 -2.55 0.92
CA LEU A 69 -9.15 -2.12 0.17
C LEU A 69 -8.81 -0.95 -0.75
N VAL A 70 -9.27 -1.03 -2.01
CA VAL A 70 -9.31 0.06 -2.97
C VAL A 70 -10.77 0.40 -3.20
N HIS A 71 -11.19 1.55 -2.68
CA HIS A 71 -12.59 1.87 -2.54
C HIS A 71 -12.91 3.33 -2.91
N GLY A 72 -14.11 3.58 -3.43
CA GLY A 72 -14.59 4.92 -3.76
C GLY A 72 -14.91 5.78 -2.53
N GLY A 73 -14.96 5.16 -1.33
CA GLY A 73 -15.16 5.89 -0.09
C GLY A 73 -16.61 6.29 0.17
N VAL A 74 -17.51 5.34 0.30
CA VAL A 74 -18.95 5.55 0.62
C VAL A 74 -19.16 6.56 1.75
N ARG A 75 -18.26 6.61 2.75
CA ARG A 75 -18.31 7.56 3.85
C ARG A 75 -18.25 9.03 3.40
N TYR A 76 -17.53 9.34 2.31
CA TYR A 76 -17.44 10.71 1.78
C TYR A 76 -18.70 11.14 1.06
N LEU A 77 -19.47 10.17 0.54
CA LEU A 77 -20.81 10.46 -0.01
C LEU A 77 -21.73 11.00 1.10
N ALA A 78 -21.69 10.41 2.28
CA ALA A 78 -22.42 10.90 3.45
C ALA A 78 -21.96 12.31 3.92
N GLN A 79 -20.76 12.74 3.53
CA GLN A 79 -20.21 14.08 3.79
C GLN A 79 -20.45 15.07 2.64
N GLY A 80 -21.15 14.64 1.56
CA GLY A 80 -21.44 15.48 0.39
C GLY A 80 -20.29 15.66 -0.60
N ASN A 81 -19.15 14.99 -0.42
CA ASN A 81 -17.99 15.11 -1.33
C ASN A 81 -18.11 14.18 -2.54
N ILE A 82 -18.97 14.56 -3.49
CA ILE A 82 -19.29 13.76 -4.69
C ILE A 82 -18.10 13.68 -5.66
N SER A 83 -17.32 14.76 -5.81
CA SER A 83 -16.17 14.80 -6.72
C SER A 83 -15.10 13.79 -6.32
N LEU A 84 -14.74 13.75 -5.03
CA LEU A 84 -13.77 12.81 -4.49
C LEU A 84 -14.22 11.34 -4.64
N VAL A 85 -15.54 11.09 -4.49
CA VAL A 85 -16.11 9.74 -4.68
C VAL A 85 -16.01 9.33 -6.16
N ARG A 86 -16.34 10.21 -7.10
CA ARG A 86 -16.25 9.91 -8.56
C ARG A 86 -14.81 9.64 -8.98
N GLU A 87 -13.86 10.48 -8.56
CA GLU A 87 -12.45 10.27 -8.83
C GLU A 87 -11.98 8.91 -8.29
N ALA A 88 -12.27 8.63 -7.02
CA ALA A 88 -11.87 7.37 -6.40
C ALA A 88 -12.52 6.13 -7.08
N LEU A 89 -13.76 6.23 -7.55
CA LEU A 89 -14.43 5.15 -8.31
C LEU A 89 -13.77 4.94 -9.68
N HIS A 90 -13.40 6.01 -10.37
CA HIS A 90 -12.68 5.95 -11.64
C HIS A 90 -11.30 5.31 -11.46
N GLU A 91 -10.51 5.80 -10.51
CA GLU A 91 -9.17 5.29 -10.22
C GLU A 91 -9.19 3.84 -9.73
N ARG A 92 -10.19 3.45 -8.92
CA ARG A 92 -10.41 2.05 -8.55
C ARG A 92 -10.56 1.16 -9.78
N THR A 93 -11.38 1.56 -10.73
CA THR A 93 -11.62 0.79 -11.96
C THR A 93 -10.36 0.69 -12.81
N THR A 94 -9.64 1.79 -12.96
CA THR A 94 -8.35 1.84 -13.64
C THR A 94 -7.34 0.88 -12.98
N LEU A 95 -7.27 0.87 -11.65
CA LEU A 95 -6.38 -0.01 -10.91
C LEU A 95 -6.72 -1.49 -11.10
N LEU A 96 -8.01 -1.85 -10.99
CA LEU A 96 -8.47 -3.23 -11.22
C LEU A 96 -8.20 -3.69 -12.66
N HIS A 97 -8.29 -2.78 -13.64
CA HIS A 97 -7.98 -3.06 -15.04
C HIS A 97 -6.47 -3.25 -15.27
N ASN A 98 -5.65 -2.38 -14.70
CA ASN A 98 -4.20 -2.38 -14.92
C ASN A 98 -3.46 -3.48 -14.13
N ALA A 99 -4.06 -3.99 -13.04
CA ALA A 99 -3.44 -5.00 -12.18
C ALA A 99 -4.44 -6.06 -11.68
N PRO A 100 -5.17 -6.78 -12.56
CA PRO A 100 -6.23 -7.71 -12.18
C PRO A 100 -5.74 -8.89 -11.32
N HIS A 101 -4.46 -9.26 -11.44
CA HIS A 101 -3.82 -10.28 -10.62
C HIS A 101 -3.53 -9.82 -9.19
N LEU A 102 -3.56 -8.51 -8.90
CA LEU A 102 -3.24 -7.91 -7.59
C LEU A 102 -4.39 -7.11 -6.99
N ALA A 103 -5.43 -6.80 -7.77
CA ALA A 103 -6.59 -6.04 -7.32
C ALA A 103 -7.87 -6.60 -7.96
N GLN A 104 -8.90 -6.87 -7.14
CA GLN A 104 -10.08 -7.58 -7.56
C GLN A 104 -11.34 -7.01 -6.89
N PRO A 105 -12.54 -7.19 -7.49
CA PRO A 105 -13.80 -6.90 -6.85
C PRO A 105 -14.00 -7.73 -5.58
N LEU A 106 -14.55 -7.11 -4.54
CA LEU A 106 -14.95 -7.75 -3.29
C LEU A 106 -16.37 -7.34 -2.93
N ALA A 107 -17.21 -8.31 -2.59
CA ALA A 107 -18.55 -8.07 -2.07
C ALA A 107 -18.49 -7.83 -0.56
N PHE A 108 -19.15 -6.77 -0.10
CA PHE A 108 -19.31 -6.43 1.30
C PHE A 108 -20.74 -6.67 1.72
N VAL A 109 -20.92 -7.22 2.90
CA VAL A 109 -22.24 -7.34 3.53
C VAL A 109 -22.23 -6.57 4.84
N MET A 110 -23.21 -5.70 4.97
CA MET A 110 -23.45 -4.89 6.16
C MET A 110 -24.72 -5.41 6.83
N PRO A 111 -24.61 -6.14 7.96
CA PRO A 111 -25.78 -6.63 8.68
C PRO A 111 -26.51 -5.49 9.39
N SER A 112 -27.81 -5.59 9.47
CA SER A 112 -28.70 -4.60 10.10
C SER A 112 -29.43 -5.21 11.28
N TYR A 113 -29.38 -4.55 12.42
CA TYR A 113 -30.02 -4.97 13.67
C TYR A 113 -31.22 -4.08 14.06
N LYS A 114 -31.36 -2.92 13.42
CA LYS A 114 -32.52 -2.05 13.55
C LYS A 114 -33.33 -2.04 12.25
N LEU A 115 -34.64 -1.86 12.34
CA LEU A 115 -35.53 -1.89 11.17
C LEU A 115 -35.23 -0.83 10.13
N LEU A 116 -34.75 0.35 10.55
CA LEU A 116 -34.42 1.47 9.66
C LEU A 116 -33.00 1.45 9.10
N ASP A 117 -32.10 0.57 9.61
CA ASP A 117 -30.70 0.52 9.15
C ASP A 117 -30.63 0.08 7.67
N THR A 118 -31.36 -0.97 7.30
CA THR A 118 -31.33 -1.51 5.93
C THR A 118 -31.78 -0.49 4.88
N PRO A 119 -32.92 0.19 5.00
CA PRO A 119 -33.32 1.21 4.02
C PRO A 119 -32.38 2.42 4.03
N PHE A 120 -31.93 2.88 5.19
CA PHE A 120 -31.04 4.04 5.30
C PHE A 120 -29.70 3.81 4.57
N TYR A 121 -29.01 2.72 4.90
CA TYR A 121 -27.72 2.41 4.25
C TYR A 121 -27.89 1.96 2.82
N GLY A 122 -28.98 1.22 2.51
CA GLY A 122 -29.24 0.73 1.16
C GLY A 122 -29.47 1.85 0.14
N ILE A 123 -30.18 2.91 0.51
CA ILE A 123 -30.38 4.09 -0.35
C ILE A 123 -29.03 4.78 -0.60
N GLY A 124 -28.20 5.01 0.43
CA GLY A 124 -26.88 5.59 0.28
C GLY A 124 -25.96 4.77 -0.63
N LEU A 125 -25.99 3.44 -0.50
CA LEU A 125 -25.20 2.54 -1.35
C LEU A 125 -25.72 2.46 -2.79
N LYS A 126 -27.04 2.57 -3.01
CA LYS A 126 -27.58 2.71 -4.38
C LYS A 126 -27.18 4.03 -5.05
N MET A 127 -27.08 5.12 -4.29
CA MET A 127 -26.51 6.37 -4.81
C MET A 127 -25.04 6.20 -5.18
N TYR A 128 -24.29 5.45 -4.37
CA TYR A 128 -22.90 5.09 -4.68
C TYR A 128 -22.78 4.28 -5.98
N ASP A 129 -23.64 3.30 -6.20
CA ASP A 129 -23.71 2.54 -7.47
C ASP A 129 -24.04 3.46 -8.65
N ALA A 130 -25.00 4.38 -8.49
CA ALA A 130 -25.36 5.34 -9.53
C ALA A 130 -24.18 6.27 -9.90
N LEU A 131 -23.39 6.69 -8.91
CA LEU A 131 -22.16 7.48 -9.13
C LEU A 131 -21.07 6.67 -9.83
N ALA A 132 -20.98 5.36 -9.54
CA ALA A 132 -20.06 4.47 -10.22
C ALA A 132 -20.43 4.25 -11.70
N GLY A 133 -21.71 4.28 -12.05
CA GLY A 133 -22.17 4.11 -13.43
C GLY A 133 -21.54 2.89 -14.10
N LYS A 134 -20.86 3.09 -15.24
CA LYS A 134 -20.16 2.00 -15.96
C LYS A 134 -18.96 1.43 -15.21
N ALA A 135 -18.45 2.13 -14.20
CA ALA A 135 -17.36 1.68 -13.32
C ALA A 135 -17.88 0.84 -12.12
N GLY A 136 -19.17 0.49 -12.08
CA GLY A 136 -19.78 -0.37 -11.07
C GLY A 136 -19.23 -1.79 -11.10
N LEU A 137 -18.95 -2.36 -9.91
CA LEU A 137 -18.44 -3.73 -9.76
C LEU A 137 -19.56 -4.76 -9.51
N GLY A 138 -20.77 -4.31 -9.27
CA GLY A 138 -21.95 -5.10 -9.00
C GLY A 138 -23.05 -4.26 -8.35
N ALA A 139 -24.28 -4.77 -8.35
CA ALA A 139 -25.42 -4.04 -7.83
C ALA A 139 -25.54 -4.15 -6.30
N THR A 140 -25.99 -3.07 -5.66
CA THR A 140 -26.43 -3.07 -4.25
C THR A 140 -27.71 -3.89 -4.09
N GLU A 141 -27.69 -4.84 -3.17
CA GLU A 141 -28.82 -5.73 -2.84
C GLU A 141 -29.29 -5.54 -1.41
N PHE A 142 -30.62 -5.44 -1.21
CA PHE A 142 -31.25 -5.54 0.11
C PHE A 142 -31.40 -7.03 0.48
N LEU A 143 -30.96 -7.39 1.67
CA LEU A 143 -30.91 -8.77 2.13
C LEU A 143 -31.91 -9.02 3.26
N SER A 144 -32.64 -10.13 3.16
CA SER A 144 -33.35 -10.69 4.32
C SER A 144 -32.35 -11.22 5.37
N SER A 145 -32.82 -11.46 6.60
CA SER A 145 -31.98 -12.07 7.65
C SER A 145 -31.39 -13.42 7.20
N ALA A 146 -32.17 -14.29 6.58
CA ALA A 146 -31.73 -15.59 6.07
C ALA A 146 -30.64 -15.42 4.96
N LYS A 147 -30.80 -14.45 4.04
CA LYS A 147 -29.82 -14.19 2.99
C LYS A 147 -28.55 -13.58 3.56
N THR A 148 -28.67 -12.74 4.60
CA THR A 148 -27.52 -12.18 5.32
C THR A 148 -26.69 -13.29 5.97
N VAL A 149 -27.32 -14.24 6.67
CA VAL A 149 -26.65 -15.40 7.27
C VAL A 149 -26.01 -16.28 6.19
N LYS A 150 -26.65 -16.46 5.03
CA LYS A 150 -26.06 -17.22 3.91
C LYS A 150 -24.74 -16.61 3.43
N TYR A 151 -24.65 -15.28 3.36
CA TYR A 151 -23.43 -14.58 2.94
C TYR A 151 -22.41 -14.41 4.06
N LEU A 152 -22.86 -14.32 5.31
CA LEU A 152 -22.02 -14.21 6.51
C LEU A 152 -22.43 -15.32 7.52
N PRO A 153 -21.94 -16.56 7.34
CA PRO A 153 -22.37 -17.70 8.16
C PRO A 153 -22.12 -17.55 9.67
N THR A 154 -21.09 -16.78 10.03
CA THR A 154 -20.68 -16.53 11.41
C THR A 154 -21.18 -15.19 11.96
N VAL A 155 -22.12 -14.52 11.28
CA VAL A 155 -22.70 -13.27 11.81
C VAL A 155 -23.54 -13.53 13.05
N GLN A 156 -23.51 -12.61 14.01
CA GLN A 156 -24.39 -12.66 15.19
C GLN A 156 -25.86 -12.63 14.74
N GLN A 157 -26.60 -13.69 15.02
CA GLN A 157 -27.98 -13.84 14.55
C GLN A 157 -29.03 -13.23 15.48
N LYS A 158 -28.70 -13.08 16.79
CA LYS A 158 -29.65 -12.50 17.76
C LYS A 158 -29.97 -11.05 17.39
N GLY A 159 -31.21 -10.78 17.08
CA GLY A 159 -31.69 -9.45 16.69
C GLY A 159 -31.45 -9.06 15.22
N LEU A 160 -30.85 -9.93 14.40
CA LEU A 160 -30.59 -9.65 12.99
C LEU A 160 -31.89 -9.46 12.21
N LYS A 161 -32.03 -8.30 11.54
CA LYS A 161 -33.23 -7.92 10.75
C LYS A 161 -33.00 -8.13 9.24
N GLY A 162 -31.77 -8.10 8.79
CA GLY A 162 -31.39 -8.19 7.39
C GLY A 162 -30.02 -7.61 7.15
N GLY A 163 -29.79 -7.09 5.95
CA GLY A 163 -28.54 -6.43 5.61
C GLY A 163 -28.55 -5.78 4.24
N VAL A 164 -27.43 -5.23 3.87
CA VAL A 164 -27.18 -4.68 2.53
C VAL A 164 -25.88 -5.25 1.99
N LYS A 165 -25.90 -5.75 0.75
CA LYS A 165 -24.69 -6.15 0.02
C LYS A 165 -24.35 -5.08 -0.99
N TYR A 166 -23.07 -4.72 -1.09
CA TYR A 166 -22.53 -3.82 -2.10
C TYR A 166 -21.13 -4.28 -2.53
N TRP A 167 -20.55 -3.62 -3.52
CA TRP A 167 -19.26 -4.00 -4.09
C TRP A 167 -18.25 -2.88 -4.00
N ASP A 168 -17.01 -3.25 -3.70
CA ASP A 168 -15.85 -2.38 -3.80
C ASP A 168 -14.61 -3.21 -4.20
N GLY A 169 -13.40 -2.68 -4.14
CA GLY A 169 -12.19 -3.37 -4.52
C GLY A 169 -11.34 -3.82 -3.34
N GLN A 170 -10.61 -4.91 -3.53
CA GLN A 170 -9.61 -5.47 -2.61
C GLN A 170 -8.30 -5.65 -3.35
N PHE A 171 -7.15 -5.58 -2.67
CA PHE A 171 -5.85 -5.69 -3.31
C PHE A 171 -4.74 -6.20 -2.38
N ASP A 172 -3.61 -6.63 -2.97
CA ASP A 172 -2.34 -6.79 -2.25
C ASP A 172 -1.48 -5.53 -2.45
N ASP A 173 -1.46 -4.69 -1.42
CA ASP A 173 -0.82 -3.37 -1.46
C ASP A 173 0.71 -3.42 -1.69
N ALA A 174 1.41 -4.36 -1.05
CA ALA A 174 2.86 -4.48 -1.22
C ALA A 174 3.23 -5.09 -2.57
N ARG A 175 2.50 -6.12 -3.03
CA ARG A 175 2.70 -6.69 -4.37
C ARG A 175 2.40 -5.66 -5.45
N LEU A 176 1.37 -4.83 -5.26
CA LEU A 176 1.05 -3.72 -6.19
C LEU A 176 2.19 -2.69 -6.23
N ALA A 177 2.78 -2.33 -5.08
CA ALA A 177 3.94 -1.44 -5.04
C ALA A 177 5.15 -2.02 -5.80
N LEU A 178 5.42 -3.32 -5.64
CA LEU A 178 6.48 -4.01 -6.39
C LEU A 178 6.18 -4.06 -7.89
N ALA A 179 4.93 -4.29 -8.29
CA ALA A 179 4.53 -4.23 -9.69
C ALA A 179 4.74 -2.82 -10.27
N LEU A 180 4.45 -1.76 -9.51
CA LEU A 180 4.76 -0.38 -9.91
C LEU A 180 6.27 -0.16 -10.05
N ALA A 181 7.09 -0.60 -9.09
CA ALA A 181 8.54 -0.48 -9.15
C ALA A 181 9.09 -1.17 -10.41
N ARG A 182 8.67 -2.40 -10.65
CA ARG A 182 9.10 -3.18 -11.83
C ARG A 182 8.59 -2.60 -13.14
N THR A 183 7.37 -2.04 -13.15
CA THR A 183 6.83 -1.35 -14.33
C THR A 183 7.61 -0.08 -14.63
N ALA A 184 7.95 0.73 -13.63
CA ALA A 184 8.79 1.92 -13.80
C ALA A 184 10.18 1.55 -14.34
N ALA A 185 10.80 0.47 -13.80
CA ALA A 185 12.08 -0.04 -14.30
C ALA A 185 11.98 -0.52 -15.76
N ALA A 186 10.91 -1.23 -16.13
CA ALA A 186 10.64 -1.66 -17.50
C ALA A 186 10.42 -0.47 -18.47
N LYS A 187 9.99 0.70 -17.95
CA LYS A 187 9.89 1.96 -18.69
C LYS A 187 11.19 2.78 -18.68
N GLY A 188 12.26 2.24 -18.10
CA GLY A 188 13.59 2.85 -18.11
C GLY A 188 13.95 3.66 -16.86
N ALA A 189 13.10 3.76 -15.85
CA ALA A 189 13.47 4.36 -14.58
C ALA A 189 14.57 3.57 -13.85
N LEU A 190 15.39 4.24 -13.06
CA LEU A 190 16.33 3.64 -12.12
C LEU A 190 15.72 3.69 -10.72
N LEU A 191 15.48 2.51 -10.12
CA LEU A 191 14.95 2.42 -8.77
C LEU A 191 15.97 1.73 -7.87
N ILE A 192 16.22 2.31 -6.69
CA ILE A 192 17.18 1.78 -5.73
C ILE A 192 16.57 1.86 -4.33
N ASN A 193 16.39 0.72 -3.70
CA ASN A 193 16.03 0.61 -2.29
C ASN A 193 17.31 0.57 -1.42
N TYR A 194 17.19 0.70 -0.11
CA TYR A 194 18.33 0.81 0.81
C TYR A 194 19.34 1.88 0.38
N CYS A 195 18.82 2.99 -0.14
CA CYS A 195 19.62 4.11 -0.61
C CYS A 195 18.98 5.45 -0.15
N PRO A 196 19.08 5.79 1.15
CA PRO A 196 18.53 7.02 1.69
C PRO A 196 19.10 8.25 0.98
N ALA A 197 18.20 9.16 0.55
CA ALA A 197 18.56 10.52 0.23
C ALA A 197 18.81 11.27 1.55
N GLU A 198 19.98 11.89 1.68
CA GLU A 198 20.42 12.52 2.93
C GLU A 198 20.39 14.03 2.84
N LYS A 199 20.76 14.60 1.69
CA LYS A 199 20.92 16.05 1.56
C LYS A 199 20.51 16.54 0.18
N LEU A 200 19.83 17.70 0.13
CA LEU A 200 19.51 18.42 -1.09
C LEU A 200 20.74 19.22 -1.58
N ILE A 201 20.89 19.32 -2.89
CA ILE A 201 21.95 20.12 -3.55
C ILE A 201 21.30 21.34 -4.19
N TYR A 202 21.94 22.48 -4.05
CA TYR A 202 21.47 23.76 -4.59
C TYR A 202 22.50 24.38 -5.53
N GLU A 203 22.01 24.95 -6.62
CA GLU A 203 22.76 25.79 -7.56
C GLU A 203 21.91 27.03 -7.86
N ASN A 204 22.51 28.22 -7.73
CA ASN A 204 21.81 29.51 -7.94
C ASN A 204 20.47 29.59 -7.16
N HIS A 205 20.49 29.20 -5.88
CA HIS A 205 19.30 29.15 -5.00
C HIS A 205 18.17 28.22 -5.47
N GLN A 206 18.45 27.31 -6.40
CA GLN A 206 17.50 26.33 -6.89
C GLN A 206 18.00 24.92 -6.63
N ILE A 207 17.10 23.97 -6.35
CA ILE A 207 17.45 22.57 -6.20
C ILE A 207 18.00 22.05 -7.54
N ALA A 208 19.18 21.42 -7.47
CA ALA A 208 19.89 20.83 -8.60
C ALA A 208 20.13 19.31 -8.44
N GLY A 209 19.63 18.72 -7.36
CA GLY A 209 19.78 17.29 -7.09
C GLY A 209 19.81 16.97 -5.60
N LEU A 210 20.41 15.85 -5.27
CA LEU A 210 20.57 15.37 -3.90
C LEU A 210 21.82 14.49 -3.72
N ILE A 211 22.21 14.27 -2.47
CA ILE A 211 23.20 13.26 -2.07
C ILE A 211 22.46 12.10 -1.46
N CYS A 212 22.78 10.88 -1.89
CA CYS A 212 22.29 9.65 -1.29
C CYS A 212 23.44 8.75 -0.89
N ARG A 213 23.16 7.81 -0.01
CA ARG A 213 24.13 6.83 0.47
C ARG A 213 23.62 5.42 0.25
N ASP A 214 24.41 4.56 -0.37
CA ASP A 214 24.14 3.13 -0.41
C ASP A 214 24.30 2.53 0.99
N ALA A 215 23.23 2.00 1.57
CA ALA A 215 23.26 1.50 2.95
C ALA A 215 24.10 0.22 3.10
N GLU A 216 24.30 -0.55 2.02
CA GLU A 216 25.07 -1.80 2.06
C GLU A 216 26.59 -1.53 2.00
N SER A 217 27.03 -0.69 1.09
CA SER A 217 28.47 -0.37 0.94
C SER A 217 28.92 0.86 1.71
N GLY A 218 28.01 1.67 2.21
CA GLY A 218 28.28 2.97 2.82
C GLY A 218 28.72 4.06 1.83
N ARG A 219 28.74 3.77 0.52
CA ARG A 219 29.21 4.70 -0.51
C ARG A 219 28.19 5.82 -0.76
N ASN A 220 28.69 7.05 -0.84
CA ASN A 220 27.88 8.22 -1.21
C ASN A 220 27.83 8.43 -2.72
N PHE A 221 26.69 8.92 -3.20
CA PHE A 221 26.47 9.30 -4.59
C PHE A 221 25.87 10.71 -4.66
N THR A 222 26.37 11.49 -5.60
CA THR A 222 25.78 12.77 -5.99
C THR A 222 24.83 12.53 -7.15
N VAL A 223 23.55 12.79 -6.95
CA VAL A 223 22.51 12.62 -7.94
C VAL A 223 22.06 13.99 -8.42
N ARG A 224 22.45 14.36 -9.63
CA ARG A 224 21.96 15.58 -10.28
C ARG A 224 20.60 15.34 -10.92
N ALA A 225 19.68 16.30 -10.72
CA ALA A 225 18.34 16.21 -11.29
C ALA A 225 17.78 17.62 -11.57
N LYS A 226 17.04 17.75 -12.67
CA LYS A 226 16.35 19.01 -13.01
C LYS A 226 15.20 19.30 -12.05
N CYS A 227 14.53 18.26 -11.55
CA CYS A 227 13.44 18.36 -10.58
C CYS A 227 13.61 17.30 -9.48
N VAL A 228 13.29 17.65 -8.23
CA VAL A 228 13.29 16.73 -7.10
C VAL A 228 11.90 16.68 -6.49
N VAL A 229 11.36 15.46 -6.34
CA VAL A 229 10.06 15.19 -5.72
C VAL A 229 10.26 14.52 -4.37
N ASN A 230 9.74 15.14 -3.33
CA ASN A 230 9.65 14.60 -1.98
C ASN A 230 8.30 13.86 -1.82
N ALA A 231 8.33 12.53 -1.89
CA ALA A 231 7.19 11.62 -1.74
C ALA A 231 7.37 10.70 -0.51
N THR A 232 7.99 11.20 0.56
CA THR A 232 8.36 10.42 1.75
C THR A 232 7.19 10.17 2.72
N GLY A 233 5.96 10.43 2.31
CA GLY A 233 4.73 10.12 3.06
C GLY A 233 4.68 10.83 4.42
N PRO A 234 4.61 10.09 5.56
CA PRO A 234 4.58 10.72 6.89
C PRO A 234 5.82 11.55 7.22
N TRP A 235 6.94 11.32 6.52
CA TRP A 235 8.24 11.96 6.78
C TRP A 235 8.56 13.12 5.84
N VAL A 236 7.60 13.64 5.07
CA VAL A 236 7.84 14.73 4.09
C VAL A 236 8.41 16.00 4.74
N ASP A 237 8.11 16.25 6.01
CA ASP A 237 8.58 17.43 6.71
C ASP A 237 10.11 17.46 6.92
N LEU A 238 10.80 16.32 6.88
CA LEU A 238 12.25 16.27 6.96
C LEU A 238 12.92 17.05 5.82
N PHE A 239 12.54 16.78 4.57
CA PHE A 239 13.07 17.49 3.41
C PHE A 239 12.52 18.92 3.29
N ARG A 240 11.28 19.16 3.72
CA ARG A 240 10.71 20.51 3.76
C ARG A 240 11.46 21.42 4.74
N GLN A 241 11.83 20.90 5.91
CA GLN A 241 12.65 21.61 6.89
C GLN A 241 14.05 21.87 6.36
N GLN A 242 14.72 20.86 5.78
CA GLN A 242 16.05 21.02 5.19
C GLN A 242 16.05 22.10 4.08
N ASP A 243 15.01 22.12 3.23
CA ASP A 243 14.87 23.12 2.18
C ASP A 243 14.59 24.52 2.76
N ALA A 244 13.79 24.62 3.81
CA ALA A 244 13.50 25.88 4.48
C ALA A 244 14.73 26.47 5.20
N GLU A 245 15.54 25.62 5.83
CA GLU A 245 16.80 26.01 6.47
C GLU A 245 17.78 26.60 5.45
N ALA A 246 17.89 25.98 4.27
CA ALA A 246 18.72 26.50 3.18
C ALA A 246 18.26 27.88 2.67
N GLN A 247 16.99 28.23 2.88
CA GLN A 247 16.41 29.55 2.55
C GLN A 247 16.42 30.53 3.73
N GLY A 248 16.90 30.14 4.91
CA GLY A 248 16.86 30.93 6.13
C GLY A 248 15.44 31.22 6.66
N LYS A 249 14.47 30.36 6.38
CA LYS A 249 13.06 30.52 6.77
C LYS A 249 12.53 29.26 7.42
N PRO A 250 11.94 29.35 8.63
CA PRO A 250 11.30 28.20 9.25
C PRO A 250 10.04 27.79 8.48
N VAL A 251 9.74 26.50 8.45
CA VAL A 251 8.50 25.95 7.91
C VAL A 251 7.76 25.15 8.99
N LYS A 252 6.45 25.32 9.08
CA LYS A 252 5.63 24.53 10.01
C LYS A 252 5.47 23.10 9.45
N PRO A 253 5.48 22.08 10.34
CA PRO A 253 5.12 20.73 9.95
C PRO A 253 3.71 20.67 9.36
N MET A 254 3.56 19.97 8.23
CA MET A 254 2.27 19.85 7.54
C MET A 254 1.56 18.52 7.82
N VAL A 255 2.28 17.50 8.32
CA VAL A 255 1.69 16.20 8.57
C VAL A 255 1.23 16.07 10.01
N ALA A 256 -0.04 15.61 10.18
CA ALA A 256 -0.58 15.12 11.44
C ALA A 256 -0.68 13.60 11.34
N PRO A 257 0.30 12.82 11.86
CA PRO A 257 0.25 11.39 11.72
C PRO A 257 -0.89 10.79 12.56
N SER A 258 -1.63 9.86 11.94
CA SER A 258 -2.64 9.05 12.63
C SER A 258 -2.36 7.58 12.37
N GLN A 259 -2.37 6.78 13.43
CA GLN A 259 -2.19 5.34 13.27
C GLN A 259 -3.51 4.60 13.09
N GLY A 260 -3.44 3.50 12.35
CA GLY A 260 -4.51 2.54 12.21
C GLY A 260 -3.98 1.14 12.43
N VAL A 261 -4.56 0.45 13.40
CA VAL A 261 -4.21 -0.92 13.77
C VAL A 261 -5.05 -1.91 12.98
N HIS A 262 -4.43 -3.02 12.59
CA HIS A 262 -5.10 -4.19 12.01
C HIS A 262 -4.66 -5.43 12.75
N VAL A 263 -5.60 -6.36 12.93
CA VAL A 263 -5.41 -7.65 13.56
C VAL A 263 -5.80 -8.74 12.56
N VAL A 264 -5.06 -9.84 12.53
CA VAL A 264 -5.34 -10.98 11.66
C VAL A 264 -5.73 -12.19 12.48
N VAL A 265 -6.80 -12.82 12.07
CA VAL A 265 -7.32 -14.07 12.65
C VAL A 265 -7.57 -15.11 11.56
N ASP A 266 -7.81 -16.35 11.94
CA ASP A 266 -8.05 -17.45 11.00
C ASP A 266 -9.41 -17.32 10.27
N ARG A 267 -9.49 -17.97 9.11
CA ARG A 267 -10.69 -17.96 8.25
C ARG A 267 -11.96 -18.45 8.93
N GLU A 268 -11.87 -19.24 9.98
CA GLU A 268 -13.03 -19.74 10.74
C GLU A 268 -13.90 -18.63 11.34
N PHE A 269 -13.31 -17.45 11.60
CA PHE A 269 -14.09 -16.30 12.08
C PHE A 269 -14.97 -15.67 10.99
N LEU A 270 -14.60 -15.81 9.71
CA LEU A 270 -15.39 -15.35 8.57
C LEU A 270 -15.19 -16.32 7.37
N PRO A 271 -15.80 -17.53 7.40
CA PRO A 271 -15.59 -18.57 6.38
C PRO A 271 -16.42 -18.30 5.12
N THR A 272 -16.27 -17.12 4.52
CA THR A 272 -17.01 -16.68 3.33
C THR A 272 -16.10 -15.80 2.45
N ASP A 273 -16.49 -15.62 1.19
CA ASP A 273 -15.83 -14.73 0.25
C ASP A 273 -16.33 -13.27 0.33
N HIS A 274 -17.24 -12.99 1.28
CA HIS A 274 -17.78 -11.66 1.52
C HIS A 274 -17.06 -11.00 2.70
N ALA A 275 -16.77 -9.72 2.59
CA ALA A 275 -16.32 -8.93 3.73
C ALA A 275 -17.50 -8.51 4.60
N LEU A 276 -17.30 -8.48 5.90
CA LEU A 276 -18.24 -7.89 6.86
C LEU A 276 -17.90 -6.41 7.05
N LEU A 277 -18.89 -5.54 6.84
CA LEU A 277 -18.81 -4.12 7.19
C LEU A 277 -19.63 -3.84 8.45
N ILE A 278 -18.97 -3.35 9.47
CA ILE A 278 -19.60 -2.81 10.70
C ILE A 278 -19.74 -1.29 10.50
N PRO A 279 -20.97 -0.79 10.29
CA PRO A 279 -21.16 0.59 9.84
C PRO A 279 -20.91 1.64 10.93
N LYS A 280 -21.06 1.25 12.19
CA LYS A 280 -20.86 2.14 13.34
C LYS A 280 -20.38 1.36 14.56
N THR A 281 -19.15 1.63 14.95
CA THR A 281 -18.54 1.16 16.20
C THR A 281 -18.91 2.08 17.37
N ALA A 282 -18.52 1.74 18.59
CA ALA A 282 -18.80 2.53 19.80
C ALA A 282 -18.27 3.97 19.70
N ASP A 283 -17.17 4.20 18.99
CA ASP A 283 -16.58 5.51 18.76
C ASP A 283 -17.04 6.20 17.45
N GLY A 284 -18.07 5.62 16.79
CA GLY A 284 -18.69 6.18 15.59
C GLY A 284 -17.95 5.91 14.28
N ARG A 285 -16.89 5.10 14.30
CA ARG A 285 -16.12 4.71 13.10
C ARG A 285 -16.71 3.48 12.43
N VAL A 286 -16.14 3.13 11.29
CA VAL A 286 -16.42 1.90 10.54
C VAL A 286 -15.31 0.90 10.83
N LEU A 287 -15.67 -0.37 11.03
CA LEU A 287 -14.71 -1.46 11.14
C LEU A 287 -15.04 -2.53 10.08
N PHE A 288 -14.02 -3.18 9.58
CA PHE A 288 -14.13 -4.23 8.59
C PHE A 288 -13.61 -5.56 9.12
N ALA A 289 -14.24 -6.67 8.67
CA ALA A 289 -13.61 -7.97 8.66
C ALA A 289 -13.48 -8.41 7.20
N VAL A 290 -12.25 -8.52 6.71
CA VAL A 290 -11.94 -8.73 5.29
C VAL A 290 -11.26 -10.07 5.09
N PRO A 291 -11.83 -10.99 4.30
CA PRO A 291 -11.15 -12.21 3.88
C PRO A 291 -10.01 -11.85 2.92
N TRP A 292 -8.76 -12.22 3.27
CA TRP A 292 -7.58 -11.85 2.50
C TRP A 292 -6.48 -12.90 2.63
N LEU A 293 -5.99 -13.41 1.51
CA LEU A 293 -4.87 -14.35 1.40
C LEU A 293 -4.95 -15.53 2.42
N GLY A 294 -6.12 -16.14 2.54
CA GLY A 294 -6.34 -17.29 3.42
C GLY A 294 -6.63 -16.96 4.89
N LYS A 295 -6.65 -15.69 5.28
CA LYS A 295 -6.93 -15.21 6.64
C LYS A 295 -8.08 -14.19 6.65
N VAL A 296 -8.35 -13.61 7.82
CA VAL A 296 -9.30 -12.51 8.00
C VAL A 296 -8.60 -11.33 8.67
N ILE A 297 -8.67 -10.17 8.05
CA ILE A 297 -8.17 -8.91 8.61
C ILE A 297 -9.31 -8.22 9.34
N LEU A 298 -9.10 -7.85 10.60
CA LEU A 298 -9.99 -7.01 11.40
C LEU A 298 -9.37 -5.62 11.54
N GLY A 299 -10.11 -4.58 11.27
CA GLY A 299 -9.60 -3.20 11.41
C GLY A 299 -10.52 -2.16 10.77
N THR A 300 -10.30 -0.89 11.07
CA THR A 300 -9.07 -0.33 11.63
C THR A 300 -9.40 0.71 12.71
N THR A 301 -8.41 1.09 13.49
CA THR A 301 -8.48 2.23 14.39
C THR A 301 -8.08 3.53 13.69
N ASP A 302 -8.17 4.66 14.37
CA ASP A 302 -7.74 5.98 13.90
C ASP A 302 -7.34 6.82 15.13
N THR A 303 -6.08 6.70 15.54
CA THR A 303 -5.56 7.29 16.77
C THR A 303 -4.45 8.29 16.42
N PRO A 304 -4.55 9.56 16.84
CA PRO A 304 -3.46 10.54 16.68
C PRO A 304 -2.16 10.01 17.26
N ARG A 305 -1.04 10.33 16.59
CA ARG A 305 0.29 9.96 17.04
C ARG A 305 1.25 11.12 16.93
N HIS A 306 2.14 11.27 17.91
CA HIS A 306 3.10 12.38 17.96
C HIS A 306 4.49 12.00 17.46
N ASP A 307 4.79 10.70 17.40
CA ASP A 307 6.05 10.17 16.87
C ASP A 307 5.86 9.58 15.45
N LEU A 308 6.96 9.49 14.73
CA LEU A 308 7.03 8.92 13.37
C LEU A 308 7.89 7.66 13.37
N ALA A 309 7.63 6.74 14.31
CA ALA A 309 8.34 5.46 14.37
C ALA A 309 8.22 4.71 13.02
N ARG A 310 9.33 4.10 12.59
CA ARG A 310 9.34 3.27 11.36
C ARG A 310 8.55 1.97 11.53
N GLU A 311 8.56 1.43 12.74
CA GLU A 311 7.76 0.28 13.18
C GLU A 311 6.90 0.71 14.37
N PRO A 312 5.74 1.35 14.13
CA PRO A 312 4.85 1.76 15.21
C PRO A 312 4.17 0.53 15.81
N LEU A 313 4.02 0.53 17.14
CA LEU A 313 3.29 -0.50 17.87
C LEU A 313 1.85 -0.06 18.15
N PRO A 314 0.90 -1.00 18.25
CA PRO A 314 -0.45 -0.69 18.67
C PRO A 314 -0.47 -0.25 20.14
N PHE A 315 -1.41 0.63 20.48
CA PHE A 315 -1.75 0.86 21.88
C PHE A 315 -2.63 -0.31 22.38
N PRO A 316 -2.51 -0.74 23.64
CA PRO A 316 -3.28 -1.88 24.16
C PRO A 316 -4.80 -1.72 23.95
N GLU A 317 -5.34 -0.54 24.18
CA GLU A 317 -6.76 -0.21 24.00
C GLU A 317 -7.25 -0.35 22.55
N GLU A 318 -6.37 -0.28 21.57
CA GLU A 318 -6.75 -0.44 20.16
C GLU A 318 -7.01 -1.91 19.82
N LEU A 319 -6.28 -2.85 20.45
CA LEU A 319 -6.51 -4.28 20.28
C LEU A 319 -7.83 -4.69 20.92
N ASP A 320 -8.07 -4.27 22.16
CA ASP A 320 -9.32 -4.52 22.89
C ASP A 320 -10.51 -3.97 22.12
N PHE A 321 -10.37 -2.76 21.56
CA PHE A 321 -11.41 -2.14 20.74
C PHE A 321 -11.73 -2.97 19.49
N ILE A 322 -10.71 -3.38 18.70
CA ILE A 322 -10.94 -4.15 17.46
C ILE A 322 -11.59 -5.50 17.77
N LEU A 323 -11.05 -6.24 18.73
CA LEU A 323 -11.55 -7.56 19.09
C LEU A 323 -12.96 -7.49 19.71
N GLY A 324 -13.21 -6.49 20.57
CA GLY A 324 -14.51 -6.26 21.18
C GLY A 324 -15.57 -5.83 20.16
N GLU A 325 -15.24 -4.90 19.25
CA GLU A 325 -16.19 -4.45 18.23
C GLU A 325 -16.52 -5.56 17.22
N ALA A 326 -15.50 -6.33 16.78
CA ALA A 326 -15.72 -7.49 15.89
C ALA A 326 -16.59 -8.56 16.59
N GLY A 327 -16.35 -8.81 17.89
CA GLY A 327 -17.12 -9.78 18.68
C GLY A 327 -18.61 -9.47 18.80
N LYS A 328 -19.02 -8.20 18.72
CA LYS A 328 -20.46 -7.84 18.72
C LYS A 328 -21.20 -8.32 17.47
N TYR A 329 -20.50 -8.54 16.37
CA TYR A 329 -21.07 -8.90 15.07
C TYR A 329 -20.77 -10.33 14.63
N LEU A 330 -19.83 -11.01 15.30
CA LEU A 330 -19.47 -12.39 15.04
C LEU A 330 -20.11 -13.32 16.07
N SER A 331 -20.44 -14.54 15.68
CA SER A 331 -21.01 -15.58 16.57
C SER A 331 -20.02 -16.02 17.66
N ARG A 332 -18.72 -15.89 17.42
CA ARG A 332 -17.64 -16.09 18.40
C ARG A 332 -16.78 -14.82 18.46
N GLN A 333 -16.60 -14.28 19.65
CA GLN A 333 -15.70 -13.16 19.85
C GLN A 333 -14.24 -13.62 19.70
N PRO A 334 -13.43 -12.97 18.84
CA PRO A 334 -12.01 -13.21 18.77
C PRO A 334 -11.32 -12.69 20.04
N THR A 335 -10.27 -13.39 20.47
CA THR A 335 -9.45 -13.06 21.63
C THR A 335 -8.00 -12.82 21.20
N LEU A 336 -7.13 -12.34 22.12
CA LEU A 336 -5.70 -12.19 21.84
C LEU A 336 -5.02 -13.51 21.45
N ALA A 337 -5.52 -14.65 21.95
CA ALA A 337 -5.00 -15.98 21.59
C ALA A 337 -5.28 -16.38 20.13
N ASP A 338 -6.33 -15.81 19.54
CA ASP A 338 -6.70 -16.05 18.13
C ASP A 338 -5.89 -15.21 17.15
N VAL A 339 -5.13 -14.21 17.65
CA VAL A 339 -4.35 -13.29 16.82
C VAL A 339 -3.14 -14.00 16.21
N ARG A 340 -3.08 -14.03 14.88
CA ARG A 340 -1.97 -14.59 14.09
C ARG A 340 -0.91 -13.55 13.77
N SER A 341 -1.33 -12.32 13.56
CA SER A 341 -0.46 -11.17 13.35
C SER A 341 -1.23 -9.87 13.60
N MET A 342 -0.49 -8.79 13.83
CA MET A 342 -1.03 -7.44 13.92
C MET A 342 -0.04 -6.45 13.32
N TRP A 343 -0.53 -5.32 12.82
CA TRP A 343 0.34 -4.23 12.33
C TRP A 343 -0.30 -2.87 12.48
N VAL A 344 0.53 -1.86 12.44
CA VAL A 344 0.13 -0.45 12.51
C VAL A 344 0.57 0.27 11.24
N GLY A 345 -0.34 1.00 10.61
CA GLY A 345 -0.05 1.91 9.50
C GLY A 345 -0.18 3.36 9.94
N LEU A 346 0.79 4.21 9.58
CA LEU A 346 0.72 5.65 9.80
C LEU A 346 0.08 6.33 8.59
N ARG A 347 -0.98 7.10 8.81
CA ARG A 347 -1.62 7.92 7.77
C ARG A 347 -0.95 9.29 7.75
N PRO A 348 -0.48 9.79 6.60
CA PRO A 348 0.09 11.12 6.47
C PRO A 348 -1.06 12.15 6.26
N LEU A 349 -1.85 12.42 7.30
CA LEU A 349 -2.93 13.41 7.19
C LEU A 349 -2.32 14.80 7.10
N VAL A 350 -2.87 15.66 6.22
CA VAL A 350 -2.38 17.02 6.01
C VAL A 350 -3.16 17.98 6.91
N LYS A 351 -2.45 18.67 7.78
CA LYS A 351 -3.04 19.69 8.68
C LYS A 351 -3.59 20.86 7.88
N PRO A 352 -4.79 21.36 8.18
CA PRO A 352 -5.16 22.72 7.83
C PRO A 352 -4.16 23.72 8.45
N GLN A 353 -3.94 24.86 7.79
CA GLN A 353 -2.90 25.82 8.22
C GLN A 353 -3.09 26.36 9.65
N ASP A 354 -4.33 26.38 10.14
CA ASP A 354 -4.74 26.94 11.45
C ASP A 354 -5.14 25.85 12.47
N ASP A 355 -4.91 24.56 12.19
CA ASP A 355 -5.27 23.43 13.07
C ASP A 355 -4.03 22.87 13.75
N ASP A 356 -4.12 22.54 15.05
CA ASP A 356 -3.08 21.84 15.81
C ASP A 356 -2.90 20.38 15.39
N GLY A 357 -3.91 19.79 14.70
CA GLY A 357 -3.91 18.42 14.20
C GLY A 357 -4.32 17.37 15.22
N GLU A 358 -4.84 17.75 16.39
CA GLU A 358 -5.29 16.79 17.41
C GLU A 358 -6.57 16.05 17.00
N ASN A 359 -7.45 16.70 16.22
CA ASN A 359 -8.69 16.07 15.76
C ASN A 359 -8.55 15.47 14.35
N THR A 360 -7.79 14.40 14.22
CA THR A 360 -7.54 13.70 12.95
C THR A 360 -8.80 13.21 12.24
N LYS A 361 -9.92 13.05 12.94
CA LYS A 361 -11.20 12.61 12.34
C LYS A 361 -11.81 13.64 11.38
N LYS A 362 -11.50 14.93 11.53
CA LYS A 362 -12.01 16.04 10.71
C LYS A 362 -11.04 16.44 9.58
N ILE A 363 -9.80 15.97 9.61
CA ILE A 363 -8.78 16.33 8.60
C ILE A 363 -9.16 15.71 7.26
N SER A 364 -9.04 16.50 6.19
CA SER A 364 -9.24 16.03 4.82
C SER A 364 -8.28 14.87 4.50
N ARG A 365 -8.76 13.92 3.71
CA ARG A 365 -7.97 12.80 3.19
C ARG A 365 -7.62 12.99 1.72
N GLU A 366 -7.73 14.20 1.22
CA GLU A 366 -7.22 14.59 -0.08
C GLU A 366 -5.70 14.65 -0.04
N HIS A 367 -5.07 14.49 -1.17
CA HIS A 367 -3.64 14.71 -1.28
C HIS A 367 -3.33 16.20 -1.47
N THR A 368 -2.13 16.56 -1.12
CA THR A 368 -1.60 17.91 -1.33
C THR A 368 -0.33 17.82 -2.13
N VAL A 369 -0.24 18.59 -3.21
CA VAL A 369 0.98 18.81 -3.99
C VAL A 369 1.34 20.28 -3.86
N MET A 370 2.59 20.55 -3.53
CA MET A 370 3.11 21.91 -3.38
C MET A 370 4.56 22.00 -3.82
N SER A 371 4.99 23.17 -4.26
CA SER A 371 6.40 23.46 -4.55
C SER A 371 6.92 24.57 -3.66
N SER A 372 8.17 24.46 -3.26
CA SER A 372 8.90 25.51 -2.57
C SER A 372 9.49 26.53 -3.56
N LYS A 373 10.05 27.63 -3.04
CA LYS A 373 10.73 28.65 -3.87
C LYS A 373 11.99 28.12 -4.55
N THR A 374 12.65 27.11 -3.96
CA THR A 374 13.83 26.45 -4.52
C THR A 374 13.46 25.41 -5.57
N GLY A 375 12.16 25.07 -5.74
CA GLY A 375 11.67 24.09 -6.67
C GLY A 375 11.59 22.66 -6.12
N LEU A 376 11.63 22.45 -4.78
CA LEU A 376 11.27 21.16 -4.19
C LEU A 376 9.76 20.92 -4.35
N VAL A 377 9.38 19.87 -5.07
CA VAL A 377 7.99 19.44 -5.17
C VAL A 377 7.71 18.44 -4.06
N THR A 378 6.74 18.72 -3.20
CA THR A 378 6.34 17.83 -2.09
C THR A 378 4.93 17.33 -2.32
N VAL A 379 4.72 16.02 -2.14
CA VAL A 379 3.40 15.38 -2.19
C VAL A 379 3.18 14.52 -0.96
N THR A 380 2.02 14.67 -0.32
CA THR A 380 1.61 13.86 0.85
C THR A 380 0.10 13.80 0.98
N GLY A 381 -0.41 12.95 1.87
CA GLY A 381 -1.85 12.69 1.99
C GLY A 381 -2.34 11.68 0.94
N GLY A 382 -3.63 11.76 0.62
CA GLY A 382 -4.26 10.90 -0.38
C GLY A 382 -4.42 9.44 0.05
N LYS A 383 -4.64 8.57 -0.94
CA LYS A 383 -4.93 7.15 -0.75
C LYS A 383 -4.29 6.29 -1.84
N TRP A 384 -4.11 5.00 -1.55
CA TRP A 384 -3.75 4.02 -2.56
C TRP A 384 -4.66 4.05 -3.80
N THR A 385 -5.97 4.16 -3.59
CA THR A 385 -6.94 4.19 -4.69
C THR A 385 -6.61 5.24 -5.74
N THR A 386 -6.12 6.40 -5.34
CA THR A 386 -5.87 7.56 -6.21
C THR A 386 -4.39 7.81 -6.51
N TYR A 387 -3.49 6.82 -6.26
CA TYR A 387 -2.05 7.00 -6.47
C TYR A 387 -1.70 7.49 -7.87
N ARG A 388 -2.44 7.04 -8.90
CA ARG A 388 -2.21 7.40 -10.30
C ARG A 388 -2.57 8.88 -10.56
N ALA A 389 -3.75 9.33 -10.12
CA ALA A 389 -4.15 10.73 -10.21
C ALA A 389 -3.18 11.64 -9.45
N MET A 390 -2.77 11.24 -8.23
CA MET A 390 -1.73 11.95 -7.47
C MET A 390 -0.42 12.10 -8.26
N SER A 391 -0.05 11.09 -9.04
CA SER A 391 1.16 11.11 -9.86
C SER A 391 1.05 12.12 -11.01
N GLU A 392 -0.11 12.21 -11.66
CA GLU A 392 -0.38 13.20 -12.69
C GLU A 392 -0.32 14.63 -12.13
N ASP A 393 -0.88 14.86 -10.93
CA ASP A 393 -0.85 16.17 -10.27
C ASP A 393 0.58 16.58 -9.89
N VAL A 394 1.42 15.64 -9.42
CA VAL A 394 2.84 15.90 -9.16
C VAL A 394 3.57 16.33 -10.42
N LEU A 395 3.37 15.64 -11.55
CA LEU A 395 4.01 16.02 -12.80
C LEU A 395 3.46 17.35 -13.34
N ALA A 396 2.17 17.60 -13.20
CA ALA A 396 1.57 18.90 -13.55
C ALA A 396 2.24 20.05 -12.76
N GLU A 397 2.51 19.84 -11.47
CA GLU A 397 3.23 20.82 -10.66
C GLU A 397 4.68 21.00 -11.13
N CYS A 398 5.40 19.93 -11.48
CA CYS A 398 6.76 20.00 -12.06
C CYS A 398 6.78 20.80 -13.37
N PHE A 399 5.74 20.68 -14.19
CA PHE A 399 5.58 21.46 -15.43
C PHE A 399 5.25 22.93 -15.12
N ARG A 400 4.33 23.17 -14.19
CA ARG A 400 3.88 24.52 -13.80
C ARG A 400 5.04 25.38 -13.30
N ILE A 401 5.98 24.80 -12.53
CA ILE A 401 7.15 25.53 -12.03
C ILE A 401 8.33 25.57 -13.03
N GLY A 402 8.12 25.06 -14.25
CA GLY A 402 9.12 25.12 -15.33
C GLY A 402 10.33 24.18 -15.13
N ARG A 403 10.24 23.19 -14.24
CA ARG A 403 11.34 22.26 -13.98
C ARG A 403 11.45 21.15 -15.01
N LEU A 404 10.31 20.76 -15.59
CA LEU A 404 10.23 19.78 -16.67
C LEU A 404 9.41 20.35 -17.83
N PRO A 405 9.71 19.95 -19.07
CA PRO A 405 8.86 20.28 -20.22
C PRO A 405 7.52 19.54 -20.12
N SER A 406 6.43 20.22 -20.43
CA SER A 406 5.09 19.61 -20.44
C SER A 406 5.03 18.43 -21.40
N ARG A 407 4.40 17.34 -20.96
CA ARG A 407 4.11 16.13 -21.76
C ARG A 407 2.68 15.65 -21.51
N PRO A 408 2.04 14.97 -22.48
CA PRO A 408 0.63 14.55 -22.36
C PRO A 408 0.36 13.74 -21.10
N ALA A 409 -0.79 14.00 -20.46
CA ALA A 409 -1.32 13.23 -19.36
C ALA A 409 -2.04 11.95 -19.84
N GLY A 410 -2.51 11.11 -18.91
CA GLY A 410 -3.35 9.95 -19.19
C GLY A 410 -2.62 8.72 -19.72
N VAL A 411 -1.29 8.76 -19.88
CA VAL A 411 -0.50 7.64 -20.43
C VAL A 411 -0.55 6.36 -19.57
N THR A 412 -0.93 6.49 -18.30
CA THR A 412 -1.02 5.39 -17.34
C THR A 412 -2.44 4.84 -17.13
N VAL A 413 -3.46 5.45 -17.75
CA VAL A 413 -4.87 5.00 -17.59
C VAL A 413 -5.06 3.55 -18.06
N ASN A 414 -4.45 3.18 -19.17
CA ASN A 414 -4.52 1.84 -19.75
C ASN A 414 -3.12 1.21 -19.83
N LEU A 415 -2.32 1.35 -18.77
CA LEU A 415 -0.99 0.79 -18.68
C LEU A 415 -1.02 -0.47 -17.79
N PRO A 416 -1.04 -1.69 -18.36
CA PRO A 416 -0.93 -2.89 -17.57
C PRO A 416 0.38 -2.90 -16.77
N LEU A 417 0.28 -3.22 -15.47
CA LEU A 417 1.45 -3.36 -14.63
C LEU A 417 2.13 -4.72 -14.89
N VAL A 418 3.42 -4.81 -14.58
CA VAL A 418 4.18 -6.06 -14.68
C VAL A 418 3.45 -7.18 -13.95
N GLY A 419 3.30 -8.34 -14.59
CA GLY A 419 2.53 -9.47 -14.10
C GLY A 419 1.06 -9.47 -14.52
N ALA A 420 0.52 -8.37 -15.05
CA ALA A 420 -0.88 -8.33 -15.48
C ALA A 420 -1.10 -9.23 -16.71
N PRO A 421 -2.09 -10.13 -16.70
CA PRO A 421 -2.47 -10.92 -17.88
C PRO A 421 -3.07 -10.01 -18.96
N ALA A 422 -2.69 -10.27 -20.22
CA ALA A 422 -3.08 -9.42 -21.36
C ALA A 422 -4.59 -9.40 -21.61
N ASP A 423 -5.28 -10.48 -21.28
CA ASP A 423 -6.74 -10.62 -21.41
C ASP A 423 -7.51 -10.15 -20.16
N GLY A 424 -6.81 -9.67 -19.12
CA GLY A 424 -7.41 -9.29 -17.85
C GLY A 424 -7.96 -10.46 -17.03
N ALA A 425 -7.68 -11.72 -17.43
CA ALA A 425 -8.19 -12.89 -16.75
C ALA A 425 -7.66 -13.02 -15.32
N VAL A 426 -8.56 -13.31 -14.39
CA VAL A 426 -8.24 -13.59 -12.99
C VAL A 426 -8.43 -15.08 -12.75
N THR A 427 -7.34 -15.79 -12.50
CA THR A 427 -7.35 -17.25 -12.31
C THR A 427 -7.58 -17.69 -10.87
N HIS A 428 -7.55 -16.76 -9.92
CA HIS A 428 -7.72 -17.03 -8.49
C HIS A 428 -8.35 -15.82 -7.79
N ARG A 429 -8.89 -16.05 -6.60
CA ARG A 429 -9.47 -14.98 -5.78
C ARG A 429 -8.47 -14.49 -4.73
N MET A 430 -8.49 -13.19 -4.45
CA MET A 430 -7.61 -12.54 -3.46
C MET A 430 -7.77 -13.06 -2.02
N ASN A 431 -8.87 -13.74 -1.72
CA ASN A 431 -9.11 -14.36 -0.41
C ASN A 431 -8.50 -15.76 -0.27
N GLN A 432 -7.96 -16.34 -1.33
CA GLN A 432 -7.24 -17.62 -1.29
C GLN A 432 -5.80 -17.41 -0.83
N SER A 433 -5.16 -18.47 -0.30
CA SER A 433 -3.72 -18.44 0.03
C SER A 433 -2.90 -18.00 -1.16
N GLN A 434 -1.77 -17.36 -0.89
CA GLN A 434 -0.81 -17.00 -1.94
C GLN A 434 -0.28 -18.25 -2.67
N GLY A 435 0.37 -18.03 -3.80
CA GLY A 435 0.97 -19.09 -4.61
C GLY A 435 1.58 -18.51 -5.88
N LEU A 436 1.98 -19.36 -6.81
CA LEU A 436 2.53 -18.94 -8.11
C LEU A 436 1.58 -18.01 -8.88
N HIS A 437 0.28 -18.21 -8.74
CA HIS A 437 -0.74 -17.36 -9.35
C HIS A 437 -0.63 -15.87 -8.96
N SER A 438 -0.07 -15.56 -7.77
CA SER A 438 0.12 -14.17 -7.32
C SER A 438 1.15 -13.40 -8.16
N TYR A 439 1.91 -14.08 -9.00
CA TYR A 439 2.88 -13.48 -9.93
C TYR A 439 2.29 -13.18 -11.32
N GLY A 440 1.04 -13.57 -11.58
CA GLY A 440 0.39 -13.36 -12.86
C GLY A 440 1.19 -13.96 -14.01
N THR A 441 1.53 -13.17 -15.03
CA THR A 441 2.31 -13.64 -16.20
C THR A 441 3.75 -14.07 -15.86
N ASP A 442 4.30 -13.63 -14.73
CA ASP A 442 5.64 -14.03 -14.27
C ASP A 442 5.66 -15.42 -13.61
N ALA A 443 4.50 -16.04 -13.36
CA ALA A 443 4.42 -17.35 -12.70
C ALA A 443 5.29 -18.42 -13.36
N ALA A 444 5.37 -18.43 -14.69
CA ALA A 444 6.22 -19.35 -15.43
C ALA A 444 7.72 -19.11 -15.19
N ALA A 445 8.13 -17.84 -15.09
CA ALA A 445 9.51 -17.48 -14.78
C ALA A 445 9.91 -17.87 -13.35
N VAL A 446 8.98 -17.74 -12.39
CA VAL A 446 9.17 -18.23 -11.02
C VAL A 446 9.29 -19.76 -11.01
N ALA A 447 8.38 -20.46 -11.70
CA ALA A 447 8.37 -21.94 -11.76
C ALA A 447 9.62 -22.53 -12.44
N ALA A 448 10.31 -21.77 -13.27
CA ALA A 448 11.56 -22.17 -13.91
C ALA A 448 12.79 -22.07 -13.00
N LEU A 449 12.68 -21.43 -11.82
CA LEU A 449 13.79 -21.31 -10.88
C LEU A 449 13.94 -22.56 -10.00
N PRO A 450 15.16 -22.84 -9.50
CA PRO A 450 15.39 -23.95 -8.59
C PRO A 450 14.49 -23.86 -7.34
N GLY A 451 13.97 -25.01 -6.90
CA GLY A 451 13.14 -25.10 -5.70
C GLY A 451 11.66 -24.75 -5.91
N ALA A 452 11.15 -24.74 -7.15
CA ALA A 452 9.74 -24.47 -7.42
C ALA A 452 8.77 -25.50 -6.80
N GLN A 453 9.25 -26.72 -6.55
CA GLN A 453 8.49 -27.79 -5.87
C GLN A 453 8.83 -27.90 -4.38
N ASN A 454 9.76 -27.10 -3.86
CA ASN A 454 10.19 -27.13 -2.48
C ASN A 454 9.41 -26.07 -1.69
N TRP A 455 8.28 -26.49 -1.14
CA TRP A 455 7.41 -25.62 -0.35
C TRP A 455 7.95 -25.41 1.05
N LEU A 456 8.12 -24.16 1.46
CA LEU A 456 8.52 -23.76 2.81
C LEU A 456 7.32 -23.71 3.74
N VAL A 457 6.21 -23.28 3.19
CA VAL A 457 4.88 -23.20 3.82
C VAL A 457 3.85 -23.13 2.69
N ASP A 458 2.56 -23.36 3.02
CA ASP A 458 1.49 -23.16 2.05
C ASP A 458 1.59 -21.76 1.41
N GLY A 459 1.62 -21.74 0.08
CA GLY A 459 1.71 -20.51 -0.71
C GLY A 459 3.12 -19.93 -0.91
N LEU A 460 4.18 -20.52 -0.35
CA LEU A 460 5.55 -20.05 -0.51
C LEU A 460 6.54 -21.18 -0.78
N CYS A 461 7.16 -21.20 -1.96
CA CYS A 461 8.25 -22.11 -2.30
C CYS A 461 9.61 -21.40 -2.42
N GLU A 462 10.71 -22.16 -2.46
CA GLU A 462 12.08 -21.62 -2.58
C GLU A 462 12.29 -20.78 -3.84
N ALA A 463 11.69 -21.17 -4.96
CA ALA A 463 11.78 -20.40 -6.22
C ALA A 463 11.23 -18.98 -6.09
N MET A 464 10.19 -18.76 -5.28
CA MET A 464 9.67 -17.42 -5.01
C MET A 464 10.68 -16.56 -4.25
N VAL A 465 11.45 -17.14 -3.33
CA VAL A 465 12.52 -16.44 -2.60
C VAL A 465 13.64 -16.03 -3.56
N ARG A 466 14.06 -16.93 -4.43
CA ARG A 466 15.08 -16.65 -5.47
C ARG A 466 14.60 -15.59 -6.45
N PHE A 467 13.34 -15.65 -6.87
CA PHE A 467 12.73 -14.65 -7.74
C PHE A 467 12.73 -13.28 -7.09
N ALA A 468 12.37 -13.20 -5.82
CA ALA A 468 12.36 -11.96 -5.04
C ALA A 468 13.75 -11.31 -4.98
N ALA A 469 14.80 -12.09 -4.76
CA ALA A 469 16.18 -11.61 -4.75
C ALA A 469 16.64 -11.10 -6.12
N ARG A 470 16.33 -11.85 -7.19
CA ARG A 470 16.84 -11.58 -8.56
C ARG A 470 16.06 -10.47 -9.27
N PHE A 471 14.74 -10.34 -9.03
CA PHE A 471 13.83 -9.57 -9.88
C PHE A 471 12.88 -8.62 -9.12
N GLU A 472 12.84 -8.69 -7.78
CA GLU A 472 11.94 -7.88 -6.95
C GLU A 472 12.67 -7.10 -5.85
N TYR A 473 13.96 -6.85 -6.01
CA TYR A 473 14.77 -6.01 -5.11
C TYR A 473 14.83 -6.50 -3.65
N ALA A 474 14.53 -7.77 -3.35
CA ALA A 474 14.62 -8.25 -1.98
C ALA A 474 16.07 -8.36 -1.53
N ARG A 475 16.41 -7.76 -0.38
CA ARG A 475 17.75 -7.72 0.22
C ARG A 475 17.81 -8.41 1.57
N THR A 476 16.67 -8.48 2.27
CA THR A 476 16.57 -8.99 3.64
C THR A 476 15.47 -10.03 3.78
N VAL A 477 15.51 -10.81 4.86
CA VAL A 477 14.44 -11.76 5.23
C VAL A 477 13.11 -11.02 5.43
N GLU A 478 13.14 -9.79 5.98
CA GLU A 478 11.96 -8.96 6.14
C GLU A 478 11.34 -8.60 4.79
N ASP A 479 12.15 -8.22 3.80
CA ASP A 479 11.63 -7.88 2.47
C ASP A 479 10.82 -9.02 1.89
N MET A 480 11.37 -10.23 1.99
CA MET A 480 10.72 -11.44 1.49
C MET A 480 9.44 -11.75 2.26
N LEU A 481 9.52 -11.87 3.57
CA LEU A 481 8.42 -12.39 4.39
C LEU A 481 7.34 -11.34 4.71
N ALA A 482 7.67 -10.06 4.67
CA ALA A 482 6.71 -8.99 4.90
C ALA A 482 6.05 -8.47 3.63
N ARG A 483 6.78 -8.38 2.49
CA ARG A 483 6.31 -7.65 1.30
C ARG A 483 6.23 -8.48 0.02
N ARG A 484 6.97 -9.59 -0.11
CA ARG A 484 6.86 -10.50 -1.27
C ARG A 484 5.88 -11.63 -1.00
N SER A 485 5.94 -12.28 0.18
CA SER A 485 5.02 -13.36 0.55
C SER A 485 3.91 -12.95 1.51
N ARG A 486 3.96 -11.78 2.12
CA ARG A 486 3.01 -11.26 3.14
C ARG A 486 2.90 -12.11 4.42
N LEU A 487 3.71 -13.15 4.59
CA LEU A 487 3.56 -14.12 5.68
C LEU A 487 3.68 -13.48 7.07
N LEU A 488 4.57 -12.47 7.25
CA LEU A 488 4.67 -11.72 8.50
C LEU A 488 3.32 -11.08 8.88
N PHE A 489 2.58 -10.57 7.90
CA PHE A 489 1.27 -9.94 8.10
C PHE A 489 0.14 -10.95 8.26
N LEU A 490 0.30 -12.17 7.79
CA LEU A 490 -0.73 -13.23 7.85
C LEU A 490 -0.58 -14.11 9.10
N ASP A 491 0.68 -14.49 9.41
CA ASP A 491 1.02 -15.33 10.55
C ASP A 491 2.47 -15.10 10.95
N ALA A 492 2.69 -14.26 11.96
CA ALA A 492 4.01 -13.86 12.39
C ALA A 492 4.81 -15.02 13.04
N ARG A 493 4.14 -15.99 13.69
CA ARG A 493 4.81 -17.18 14.25
C ARG A 493 5.33 -18.06 13.11
N LYS A 494 4.51 -18.29 12.10
CA LYS A 494 4.89 -19.08 10.92
C LYS A 494 6.01 -18.40 10.12
N ALA A 495 5.99 -17.07 10.03
CA ALA A 495 7.06 -16.30 9.41
C ALA A 495 8.40 -16.48 10.17
N ALA A 496 8.38 -16.44 11.49
CA ALA A 496 9.57 -16.69 12.33
C ALA A 496 10.10 -18.12 12.16
N GLU A 497 9.21 -19.12 12.07
CA GLU A 497 9.57 -20.55 11.92
C GLU A 497 10.37 -20.79 10.63
N ILE A 498 9.94 -20.24 9.50
CA ILE A 498 10.59 -20.48 8.20
C ILE A 498 11.72 -19.49 7.88
N ALA A 499 11.87 -18.42 8.65
CA ALA A 499 12.86 -17.36 8.41
C ALA A 499 14.31 -17.88 8.27
N PRO A 500 14.80 -18.88 9.03
CA PRO A 500 16.15 -19.41 8.84
C PRO A 500 16.36 -20.04 7.45
N ARG A 501 15.35 -20.73 6.90
CA ARG A 501 15.45 -21.31 5.55
C ARG A 501 15.40 -20.23 4.47
N VAL A 502 14.53 -19.22 4.63
CA VAL A 502 14.49 -18.06 3.73
C VAL A 502 15.83 -17.32 3.76
N ALA A 503 16.43 -17.13 4.95
CA ALA A 503 17.74 -16.50 5.08
C ALA A 503 18.83 -17.28 4.33
N ALA A 504 18.86 -18.62 4.44
CA ALA A 504 19.83 -19.45 3.74
C ALA A 504 19.74 -19.25 2.22
N ILE A 505 18.52 -19.24 1.65
CA ILE A 505 18.32 -19.05 0.21
C ILE A 505 18.72 -17.62 -0.21
N LEU A 506 18.33 -16.60 0.54
CA LEU A 506 18.71 -15.22 0.24
C LEU A 506 20.23 -15.02 0.33
N THR A 507 20.90 -15.62 1.31
CA THR A 507 22.36 -15.57 1.44
C THR A 507 23.04 -16.24 0.23
N GLU A 508 22.53 -17.39 -0.24
CA GLU A 508 23.01 -18.04 -1.45
C GLU A 508 22.89 -17.12 -2.69
N GLU A 509 21.77 -16.39 -2.82
CA GLU A 509 21.49 -15.51 -3.96
C GLU A 509 22.26 -14.17 -3.92
N LEU A 510 22.48 -13.63 -2.72
CA LEU A 510 22.96 -12.26 -2.54
C LEU A 510 24.42 -12.18 -2.05
N GLY A 511 24.94 -13.25 -1.43
CA GLY A 511 26.30 -13.29 -0.89
C GLY A 511 26.58 -12.33 0.26
N GLN A 512 25.55 -11.96 1.03
CA GLN A 512 25.65 -10.98 2.13
C GLN A 512 24.80 -11.37 3.33
N ASP A 513 24.94 -10.63 4.46
CA ASP A 513 24.01 -10.72 5.58
C ASP A 513 22.61 -10.26 5.15
N VAL A 514 21.62 -11.07 5.45
CA VAL A 514 20.21 -10.85 5.11
C VAL A 514 19.36 -10.47 6.32
N HIS A 515 19.98 -10.08 7.43
CA HIS A 515 19.37 -9.55 8.66
C HIS A 515 18.34 -10.50 9.29
N LEU A 516 18.67 -11.78 9.41
CA LEU A 516 17.79 -12.79 10.02
C LEU A 516 17.43 -12.45 11.47
N ASN A 517 18.42 -12.06 12.30
CA ASN A 517 18.18 -11.77 13.72
C ASN A 517 17.27 -10.55 13.92
N ASP A 518 17.44 -9.51 13.08
CA ASP A 518 16.58 -8.32 13.10
C ASP A 518 15.14 -8.69 12.74
N PHE A 519 14.97 -9.57 11.75
CA PHE A 519 13.65 -10.07 11.38
C PHE A 519 12.99 -10.89 12.50
N LEU A 520 13.73 -11.79 13.16
CA LEU A 520 13.20 -12.56 14.29
C LEU A 520 12.80 -11.66 15.47
N ALA A 521 13.54 -10.58 15.71
CA ALA A 521 13.16 -9.58 16.71
C ALA A 521 11.88 -8.82 16.28
N LEU A 522 11.76 -8.48 14.98
CA LEU A 522 10.59 -7.82 14.43
C LEU A 522 9.32 -8.68 14.53
N THR A 523 9.39 -9.99 14.29
CA THR A 523 8.21 -10.87 14.38
C THR A 523 7.51 -10.82 15.73
N ARG A 524 8.24 -10.58 16.81
CA ARG A 524 7.68 -10.44 18.17
C ARG A 524 6.77 -9.22 18.28
N GLN A 525 7.05 -8.15 17.54
CA GLN A 525 6.25 -6.93 17.53
C GLN A 525 4.92 -7.10 16.76
N TYR A 526 4.81 -8.14 15.94
CA TYR A 526 3.61 -8.50 15.18
C TYR A 526 2.70 -9.48 15.93
N LEU A 527 3.03 -9.82 17.16
CA LEU A 527 2.23 -10.67 18.04
C LEU A 527 1.79 -9.88 19.27
N PRO A 528 0.61 -10.17 19.83
CA PRO A 528 0.24 -9.62 21.13
C PRO A 528 1.30 -9.95 22.19
N ALA A 529 1.55 -9.01 23.10
CA ALA A 529 2.39 -9.28 24.26
C ALA A 529 1.85 -10.53 24.99
N GLN A 530 2.73 -11.48 25.27
CA GLN A 530 2.36 -12.59 26.14
C GLN A 530 2.26 -12.02 27.54
N GLY A 531 1.04 -12.07 28.13
CA GLY A 531 0.80 -11.69 29.51
C GLY A 531 1.56 -12.57 30.51
#